data_9398bdaf1c84ccf7a5e3ada244f8921c
#
_entry.id   9398bdaf1c84ccf7a5e3ada244f8921c
#
_cell.length_a   1.000
_cell.length_b   1.000
_cell.length_c   1.000
_cell.angle_alpha   90.00
_cell.angle_beta   90.00
_cell.angle_gamma   90.00
#
_symmetry.space_group_name_H-M   'P 1'
#
loop_
_entity.id
_entity.type
_entity.pdbx_description
1 polymer ?
#
loop_
_entity_poly.entity_id
_entity_poly.type
_entity_poly.pdbx_seq_one_letter_code
_entity_poly.pdbx_strand_id
1 'polypeptide(L)'
;MTEQVKPERKGALVTGSSRGIGRAIALSLAKAGMNVCVNCSSERSLPAAQELAAQISATYGVKSLALVANVASAEEAQTLVESAHTAFGRLDVLVNNAGITRDGLVARMKEEDFDAVIDVNLKGTFNCCKAATKIMMKQRSGRIVNMSSVVGVAGNAGQANYAASKAGVIGITKSLSRELAPRNVTVNAVAPGFIETDMTDALSDKQREAISSRIACGRLGQPEDVANLVKFLASDEAGYITGQVICIDGGMAL
;
A
#
# COMPACT_ATOMS: atom_id res chain seq x y z
N MET A 1 32.42 -28.91 -7.95
CA MET A 1 31.03 -28.73 -7.46
C MET A 1 30.75 -27.23 -7.51
N THR A 2 30.01 -26.77 -8.51
CA THR A 2 29.60 -25.37 -8.62
C THR A 2 28.51 -25.15 -7.58
N GLU A 3 28.78 -24.34 -6.54
CA GLU A 3 27.74 -23.82 -5.65
C GLU A 3 26.68 -23.15 -6.53
N GLN A 4 25.48 -23.73 -6.56
CA GLN A 4 24.33 -23.06 -7.13
C GLN A 4 24.03 -21.84 -6.26
N VAL A 5 24.43 -20.65 -6.73
CA VAL A 5 24.00 -19.38 -6.12
C VAL A 5 22.49 -19.39 -6.13
N LYS A 6 21.86 -19.57 -4.95
CA LYS A 6 20.41 -19.44 -4.83
C LYS A 6 20.02 -18.05 -5.33
N PRO A 7 19.04 -17.95 -6.24
CA PRO A 7 18.62 -16.64 -6.72
C PRO A 7 18.22 -15.76 -5.52
N GLU A 8 18.74 -14.54 -5.51
CA GLU A 8 18.42 -13.56 -4.48
C GLU A 8 16.91 -13.35 -4.42
N ARG A 9 16.31 -13.51 -3.23
CA ARG A 9 14.87 -13.32 -3.05
C ARG A 9 14.51 -11.86 -3.28
N LYS A 10 13.39 -11.60 -3.98
CA LYS A 10 12.85 -10.26 -4.17
C LYS A 10 12.59 -9.59 -2.82
N GLY A 11 12.88 -8.29 -2.73
CA GLY A 11 12.62 -7.47 -1.55
C GLY A 11 11.36 -6.61 -1.73
N ALA A 12 10.49 -6.59 -0.74
CA ALA A 12 9.26 -5.80 -0.71
C ALA A 12 9.21 -4.88 0.52
N LEU A 13 8.75 -3.65 0.32
CA LEU A 13 8.40 -2.71 1.38
C LEU A 13 6.89 -2.42 1.33
N VAL A 14 6.21 -2.59 2.46
CA VAL A 14 4.79 -2.24 2.60
C VAL A 14 4.64 -1.18 3.68
N THR A 15 4.22 0.02 3.31
CA THR A 15 4.02 1.11 4.28
C THR A 15 2.72 0.93 5.06
N GLY A 16 2.72 1.29 6.36
CA GLY A 16 1.54 1.17 7.22
C GLY A 16 1.02 -0.27 7.35
N SER A 17 1.93 -1.24 7.45
CA SER A 17 1.60 -2.67 7.33
C SER A 17 1.51 -3.44 8.65
N SER A 18 1.53 -2.76 9.81
CA SER A 18 1.37 -3.44 11.11
C SER A 18 -0.02 -4.04 11.35
N ARG A 19 -1.05 -3.64 10.59
CA ARG A 19 -2.44 -4.10 10.71
C ARG A 19 -3.22 -4.00 9.40
N GLY A 20 -4.47 -4.48 9.41
CA GLY A 20 -5.46 -4.33 8.34
C GLY A 20 -4.96 -4.81 6.97
N ILE A 21 -5.30 -4.06 5.93
CA ILE A 21 -4.94 -4.37 4.53
C ILE A 21 -3.42 -4.49 4.36
N GLY A 22 -2.64 -3.59 4.95
CA GLY A 22 -1.17 -3.62 4.87
C GLY A 22 -0.58 -4.91 5.43
N ARG A 23 -1.13 -5.41 6.56
CA ARG A 23 -0.72 -6.69 7.15
C ARG A 23 -1.02 -7.87 6.22
N ALA A 24 -2.21 -7.91 5.65
CA ALA A 24 -2.60 -8.97 4.71
C ALA A 24 -1.71 -8.95 3.45
N ILE A 25 -1.37 -7.76 2.94
CA ILE A 25 -0.43 -7.60 1.82
C ILE A 25 0.95 -8.13 2.20
N ALA A 26 1.50 -7.74 3.36
CA ALA A 26 2.81 -8.19 3.83
C ALA A 26 2.88 -9.73 3.93
N LEU A 27 1.87 -10.36 4.51
CA LEU A 27 1.75 -11.82 4.60
C LEU A 27 1.66 -12.48 3.22
N SER A 28 0.87 -11.90 2.30
CA SER A 28 0.68 -12.44 0.95
C SER A 28 1.97 -12.39 0.11
N LEU A 29 2.75 -11.30 0.21
CA LEU A 29 4.05 -11.18 -0.45
C LEU A 29 5.10 -12.13 0.16
N ALA A 30 5.10 -12.28 1.48
CA ALA A 30 5.97 -13.24 2.17
C ALA A 30 5.65 -14.70 1.77
N LYS A 31 4.36 -15.06 1.68
CA LYS A 31 3.91 -16.36 1.17
C LYS A 31 4.35 -16.62 -0.27
N ALA A 32 4.50 -15.56 -1.07
CA ALA A 32 5.06 -15.63 -2.42
C ALA A 32 6.61 -15.72 -2.45
N GLY A 33 7.26 -15.83 -1.28
CA GLY A 33 8.71 -16.02 -1.15
C GLY A 33 9.54 -14.74 -1.13
N MET A 34 8.93 -13.56 -0.99
CA MET A 34 9.63 -12.28 -0.93
C MET A 34 10.10 -11.99 0.50
N ASN A 35 11.26 -11.33 0.63
CA ASN A 35 11.65 -10.65 1.86
C ASN A 35 10.75 -9.42 2.06
N VAL A 36 10.28 -9.17 3.29
CA VAL A 36 9.28 -8.12 3.54
C VAL A 36 9.72 -7.17 4.64
N CYS A 37 9.76 -5.88 4.32
CA CYS A 37 9.86 -4.81 5.31
C CYS A 37 8.46 -4.35 5.71
N VAL A 38 8.15 -4.49 7.00
CA VAL A 38 6.94 -4.01 7.65
C VAL A 38 7.20 -2.61 8.17
N ASN A 39 6.41 -1.63 7.78
CA ASN A 39 6.52 -0.28 8.30
C ASN A 39 5.35 0.08 9.22
N CYS A 40 5.66 0.80 10.27
CA CYS A 40 4.70 1.50 11.13
C CYS A 40 5.12 2.96 11.33
N SER A 41 4.18 3.83 11.71
CA SER A 41 4.39 5.28 11.75
C SER A 41 4.94 5.80 13.09
N SER A 42 5.02 4.98 14.12
CA SER A 42 5.44 5.42 15.47
C SER A 42 5.96 4.27 16.32
N GLU A 43 6.74 4.59 17.34
CA GLU A 43 7.22 3.65 18.35
C GLU A 43 6.07 2.90 19.06
N ARG A 44 4.92 3.54 19.22
CA ARG A 44 3.72 2.91 19.81
C ARG A 44 3.25 1.68 19.01
N SER A 45 3.39 1.73 17.70
CA SER A 45 2.96 0.65 16.79
C SER A 45 4.08 -0.33 16.42
N LEU A 46 5.31 -0.08 16.89
CA LEU A 46 6.47 -0.92 16.62
C LEU A 46 6.32 -2.36 17.14
N PRO A 47 5.79 -2.62 18.36
CA PRO A 47 5.64 -4.00 18.84
C PRO A 47 4.79 -4.88 17.90
N ALA A 48 3.66 -4.36 17.41
CA ALA A 48 2.81 -5.09 16.47
C ALA A 48 3.51 -5.32 15.10
N ALA A 49 4.32 -4.37 14.65
CA ALA A 49 5.11 -4.52 13.42
C ALA A 49 6.22 -5.57 13.59
N GLN A 50 6.89 -5.60 14.74
CA GLN A 50 7.91 -6.60 15.07
C GLN A 50 7.34 -8.00 15.20
N GLU A 51 6.19 -8.14 15.85
CA GLU A 51 5.47 -9.41 15.95
C GLU A 51 5.13 -9.96 14.56
N LEU A 52 4.58 -9.10 13.69
CA LEU A 52 4.29 -9.48 12.31
C LEU A 52 5.55 -9.89 11.54
N ALA A 53 6.65 -9.14 11.67
CA ALA A 53 7.91 -9.48 11.01
C ALA A 53 8.48 -10.82 11.51
N ALA A 54 8.40 -11.11 12.81
CA ALA A 54 8.78 -12.38 13.40
C ALA A 54 7.88 -13.52 12.88
N GLN A 55 6.57 -13.32 12.86
CA GLN A 55 5.59 -14.28 12.30
C GLN A 55 5.92 -14.60 10.83
N ILE A 56 6.17 -13.57 10.01
CA ILE A 56 6.53 -13.74 8.59
C ILE A 56 7.79 -14.60 8.45
N SER A 57 8.84 -14.28 9.20
CA SER A 57 10.09 -15.02 9.13
C SER A 57 9.94 -16.48 9.56
N ALA A 58 9.21 -16.73 10.65
CA ALA A 58 8.97 -18.06 11.18
C ALA A 58 8.10 -18.91 10.24
N THR A 59 7.05 -18.31 9.67
CA THR A 59 6.06 -19.05 8.85
C THR A 59 6.54 -19.33 7.44
N TYR A 60 7.23 -18.36 6.80
CA TYR A 60 7.54 -18.45 5.37
C TYR A 60 9.06 -18.62 5.09
N GLY A 61 9.91 -18.59 6.11
CA GLY A 61 11.36 -18.75 5.94
C GLY A 61 12.01 -17.66 5.09
N VAL A 62 11.43 -16.45 5.06
CA VAL A 62 11.94 -15.26 4.39
C VAL A 62 12.54 -14.30 5.40
N LYS A 63 13.39 -13.36 4.96
CA LYS A 63 13.82 -12.26 5.83
C LYS A 63 12.67 -11.28 6.01
N SER A 64 12.40 -10.88 7.24
CA SER A 64 11.47 -9.79 7.53
C SER A 64 12.01 -8.89 8.62
N LEU A 65 11.72 -7.59 8.52
CA LEU A 65 12.11 -6.59 9.52
C LEU A 65 10.99 -5.58 9.69
N ALA A 66 10.95 -4.96 10.85
CA ALA A 66 10.03 -3.88 11.16
C ALA A 66 10.77 -2.56 11.29
N LEU A 67 10.29 -1.50 10.65
CA LEU A 67 10.87 -0.16 10.69
C LEU A 67 9.81 0.88 11.03
N VAL A 68 10.18 1.79 11.93
CA VAL A 68 9.39 2.99 12.24
C VAL A 68 9.78 4.09 11.25
N ALA A 69 8.81 4.66 10.58
CA ALA A 69 8.97 5.87 9.77
C ALA A 69 7.62 6.53 9.50
N ASN A 70 7.55 7.84 9.67
CA ASN A 70 6.43 8.64 9.21
C ASN A 70 6.64 9.00 7.73
N VAL A 71 5.84 8.41 6.84
CA VAL A 71 5.95 8.64 5.40
C VAL A 71 5.68 10.10 4.98
N ALA A 72 4.99 10.89 5.80
CA ALA A 72 4.79 12.32 5.56
C ALA A 72 6.11 13.12 5.62
N SER A 73 7.11 12.64 6.39
CA SER A 73 8.47 13.17 6.41
C SER A 73 9.26 12.64 5.20
N ALA A 74 9.77 13.54 4.37
CA ALA A 74 10.55 13.14 3.20
C ALA A 74 11.86 12.44 3.58
N GLU A 75 12.49 12.85 4.67
CA GLU A 75 13.72 12.26 5.19
C GLU A 75 13.48 10.84 5.74
N GLU A 76 12.43 10.68 6.58
CA GLU A 76 12.10 9.37 7.14
C GLU A 76 11.66 8.39 6.04
N ALA A 77 10.88 8.85 5.06
CA ALA A 77 10.47 8.02 3.92
C ALA A 77 11.68 7.58 3.07
N GLN A 78 12.66 8.47 2.84
CA GLN A 78 13.89 8.12 2.15
C GLN A 78 14.68 7.08 2.95
N THR A 79 14.90 7.33 4.24
CA THR A 79 15.61 6.39 5.14
C THR A 79 14.94 5.02 5.19
N LEU A 80 13.60 4.98 5.26
CA LEU A 80 12.82 3.74 5.25
C LEU A 80 13.09 2.91 3.99
N VAL A 81 13.00 3.53 2.83
CA VAL A 81 13.18 2.88 1.53
C VAL A 81 14.63 2.39 1.36
N GLU A 82 15.61 3.22 1.73
CA GLU A 82 17.04 2.87 1.65
C GLU A 82 17.39 1.75 2.65
N SER A 83 16.82 1.76 3.84
CA SER A 83 17.02 0.70 4.85
C SER A 83 16.46 -0.63 4.38
N ALA A 84 15.26 -0.65 3.77
CA ALA A 84 14.68 -1.86 3.22
C ALA A 84 15.55 -2.41 2.06
N HIS A 85 16.02 -1.53 1.16
CA HIS A 85 16.94 -1.91 0.09
C HIS A 85 18.26 -2.49 0.64
N THR A 86 18.87 -1.84 1.61
CA THR A 86 20.13 -2.29 2.22
C THR A 86 19.99 -3.64 2.90
N ALA A 87 18.89 -3.86 3.62
CA ALA A 87 18.64 -5.11 4.35
C ALA A 87 18.46 -6.32 3.42
N PHE A 88 17.89 -6.12 2.23
CA PHE A 88 17.57 -7.20 1.30
C PHE A 88 18.54 -7.27 0.10
N GLY A 89 19.42 -6.28 -0.08
CA GLY A 89 20.30 -6.14 -1.25
C GLY A 89 19.58 -5.62 -2.50
N ARG A 90 18.23 -5.56 -2.47
CA ARG A 90 17.36 -5.14 -3.58
C ARG A 90 16.00 -4.65 -3.07
N LEU A 91 15.32 -3.83 -3.87
CA LEU A 91 13.94 -3.44 -3.62
C LEU A 91 13.13 -3.66 -4.90
N ASP A 92 12.34 -4.72 -4.93
CA ASP A 92 11.55 -5.10 -6.11
C ASP A 92 10.13 -4.61 -6.06
N VAL A 93 9.57 -4.50 -4.86
CA VAL A 93 8.17 -4.12 -4.65
C VAL A 93 8.09 -3.01 -3.61
N LEU A 94 7.42 -1.92 -3.97
CA LEU A 94 6.95 -0.89 -3.04
C LEU A 94 5.43 -0.88 -3.04
N VAL A 95 4.82 -1.07 -1.86
CA VAL A 95 3.38 -0.89 -1.66
C VAL A 95 3.15 0.32 -0.76
N ASN A 96 2.63 1.39 -1.33
CA ASN A 96 2.24 2.60 -0.61
C ASN A 96 0.83 2.42 -0.05
N ASN A 97 0.75 1.83 1.15
CA ASN A 97 -0.51 1.52 1.82
C ASN A 97 -0.80 2.45 3.00
N ALA A 98 0.22 3.08 3.60
CA ALA A 98 0.02 4.01 4.71
C ALA A 98 -1.03 5.09 4.36
N GLY A 99 -1.97 5.30 5.27
CA GLY A 99 -3.03 6.28 5.08
C GLY A 99 -3.88 6.46 6.33
N ILE A 100 -4.51 7.64 6.40
CA ILE A 100 -5.44 8.03 7.46
C ILE A 100 -6.70 8.65 6.86
N THR A 101 -7.76 8.70 7.66
CA THR A 101 -8.97 9.48 7.38
C THR A 101 -9.17 10.52 8.49
N ARG A 102 -9.79 11.66 8.14
CA ARG A 102 -10.29 12.69 9.04
C ARG A 102 -11.58 13.22 8.43
N ASP A 103 -12.65 12.48 8.66
CA ASP A 103 -13.93 12.72 7.99
C ASP A 103 -14.66 13.90 8.63
N GLY A 104 -15.27 14.73 7.79
CA GLY A 104 -16.05 15.90 8.21
C GLY A 104 -16.65 16.60 7.00
N LEU A 105 -17.84 17.20 7.17
CA LEU A 105 -18.44 18.03 6.12
C LEU A 105 -17.53 19.23 5.83
N VAL A 106 -17.35 19.61 4.56
CA VAL A 106 -16.44 20.66 4.11
C VAL A 106 -16.61 21.97 4.92
N ALA A 107 -17.84 22.38 5.19
CA ALA A 107 -18.12 23.59 5.97
C ALA A 107 -17.62 23.56 7.42
N ARG A 108 -17.24 22.39 7.94
CA ARG A 108 -16.77 22.19 9.32
C ARG A 108 -15.40 21.52 9.39
N MET A 109 -14.83 21.15 8.23
CA MET A 109 -13.52 20.52 8.15
C MET A 109 -12.45 21.53 8.57
N LYS A 110 -11.60 21.14 9.51
CA LYS A 110 -10.47 21.95 9.92
C LYS A 110 -9.31 21.82 8.92
N GLU A 111 -8.55 22.89 8.76
CA GLU A 111 -7.36 22.90 7.90
C GLU A 111 -6.36 21.83 8.32
N GLU A 112 -6.15 21.66 9.63
CA GLU A 112 -5.23 20.65 10.16
C GLU A 112 -5.66 19.21 9.82
N ASP A 113 -6.98 18.94 9.76
CA ASP A 113 -7.51 17.63 9.35
C ASP A 113 -7.33 17.39 7.84
N PHE A 114 -7.49 18.45 7.04
CA PHE A 114 -7.21 18.40 5.62
C PHE A 114 -5.73 18.13 5.36
N ASP A 115 -4.85 18.92 5.94
CA ASP A 115 -3.40 18.84 5.76
C ASP A 115 -2.84 17.50 6.22
N ALA A 116 -3.27 17.01 7.39
CA ALA A 116 -2.83 15.71 7.90
C ALA A 116 -3.14 14.57 6.91
N VAL A 117 -4.32 14.57 6.27
CA VAL A 117 -4.71 13.56 5.29
C VAL A 117 -3.89 13.70 4.01
N ILE A 118 -3.68 14.92 3.52
CA ILE A 118 -2.85 15.16 2.33
C ILE A 118 -1.39 14.77 2.59
N ASP A 119 -0.84 15.15 3.73
CA ASP A 119 0.56 14.86 4.08
C ASP A 119 0.85 13.36 4.17
N VAL A 120 -0.02 12.60 4.83
CA VAL A 120 0.20 11.15 4.97
C VAL A 120 -0.12 10.42 3.67
N ASN A 121 -1.33 10.63 3.11
CA ASN A 121 -1.82 9.78 2.03
C ASN A 121 -1.20 10.12 0.68
N LEU A 122 -1.05 11.42 0.37
CA LEU A 122 -0.59 11.88 -0.93
C LEU A 122 0.91 12.15 -0.93
N LYS A 123 1.37 13.05 -0.06
CA LYS A 123 2.77 13.41 0.03
C LYS A 123 3.63 12.23 0.52
N GLY A 124 3.13 11.43 1.46
CA GLY A 124 3.78 10.19 1.90
C GLY A 124 3.97 9.18 0.77
N THR A 125 2.93 8.96 -0.06
CA THR A 125 3.04 8.13 -1.26
C THR A 125 4.09 8.69 -2.23
N PHE A 126 4.09 10.00 -2.47
CA PHE A 126 5.09 10.66 -3.33
C PHE A 126 6.51 10.50 -2.78
N ASN A 127 6.73 10.70 -1.49
CA ASN A 127 8.04 10.60 -0.85
C ASN A 127 8.64 9.19 -1.02
N CYS A 128 7.86 8.15 -0.72
CA CYS A 128 8.29 6.77 -0.88
C CYS A 128 8.54 6.41 -2.35
N CYS A 129 7.67 6.83 -3.27
CA CYS A 129 7.86 6.66 -4.70
C CYS A 129 9.17 7.32 -5.17
N LYS A 130 9.43 8.58 -4.77
CA LYS A 130 10.65 9.33 -5.12
C LYS A 130 11.91 8.59 -4.69
N ALA A 131 11.94 8.05 -3.47
CA ALA A 131 13.08 7.29 -2.96
C ALA A 131 13.26 5.96 -3.73
N ALA A 132 12.18 5.19 -3.92
CA ALA A 132 12.21 3.91 -4.61
C ALA A 132 12.58 4.04 -6.10
N THR A 133 12.15 5.12 -6.75
CA THR A 133 12.44 5.38 -8.17
C THR A 133 13.92 5.34 -8.46
N LYS A 134 14.77 5.98 -7.63
CA LYS A 134 16.23 5.99 -7.82
C LYS A 134 16.82 4.58 -7.81
N ILE A 135 16.34 3.73 -6.92
CA ILE A 135 16.79 2.35 -6.75
C ILE A 135 16.30 1.50 -7.92
N MET A 136 15.00 1.50 -8.20
CA MET A 136 14.38 0.67 -9.21
C MET A 136 14.83 1.02 -10.64
N MET A 137 15.05 2.31 -10.94
CA MET A 137 15.63 2.73 -12.22
C MET A 137 17.04 2.18 -12.42
N LYS A 138 17.89 2.13 -11.38
CA LYS A 138 19.22 1.57 -11.42
C LYS A 138 19.18 0.04 -11.57
N GLN A 139 18.26 -0.62 -10.87
CA GLN A 139 18.01 -2.06 -10.97
C GLN A 139 17.44 -2.46 -12.34
N ARG A 140 16.78 -1.52 -13.07
CA ARG A 140 15.99 -1.77 -14.28
C ARG A 140 14.88 -2.81 -14.05
N SER A 141 14.31 -2.78 -12.87
CA SER A 141 13.23 -3.67 -12.43
C SER A 141 12.56 -3.10 -11.19
N GLY A 142 11.25 -3.17 -11.11
CA GLY A 142 10.46 -2.75 -9.94
C GLY A 142 8.96 -2.83 -10.18
N ARG A 143 8.23 -2.89 -9.08
CA ARG A 143 6.76 -2.89 -9.03
C ARG A 143 6.33 -1.91 -7.96
N ILE A 144 5.63 -0.86 -8.32
CA ILE A 144 5.05 0.11 -7.37
C ILE A 144 3.53 -0.06 -7.39
N VAL A 145 2.95 -0.34 -6.23
CA VAL A 145 1.51 -0.44 -6.05
C VAL A 145 1.06 0.62 -5.05
N ASN A 146 0.25 1.56 -5.51
CA ASN A 146 -0.26 2.65 -4.70
C ASN A 146 -1.70 2.36 -4.25
N MET A 147 -1.98 2.46 -2.96
CA MET A 147 -3.32 2.26 -2.45
C MET A 147 -4.13 3.55 -2.59
N SER A 148 -5.02 3.57 -3.59
CA SER A 148 -6.06 4.57 -3.74
C SER A 148 -7.32 4.16 -2.93
N SER A 149 -8.50 4.46 -3.43
CA SER A 149 -9.81 4.08 -2.89
C SER A 149 -10.88 4.34 -3.95
N VAL A 150 -12.01 3.64 -3.89
CA VAL A 150 -13.22 4.02 -4.65
C VAL A 150 -13.64 5.46 -4.34
N VAL A 151 -13.37 5.96 -3.12
CA VAL A 151 -13.60 7.36 -2.75
C VAL A 151 -12.73 8.33 -3.55
N GLY A 152 -11.52 7.94 -3.94
CA GLY A 152 -10.67 8.72 -4.84
C GLY A 152 -11.14 8.70 -6.30
N VAL A 153 -11.99 7.74 -6.67
CA VAL A 153 -12.57 7.62 -8.02
C VAL A 153 -13.91 8.35 -8.12
N ALA A 154 -14.82 8.10 -7.16
CA ALA A 154 -16.20 8.55 -7.21
C ALA A 154 -16.54 9.70 -6.23
N GLY A 155 -15.65 9.96 -5.24
CA GLY A 155 -15.95 10.88 -4.15
C GLY A 155 -16.84 10.24 -3.07
N ASN A 156 -16.90 10.88 -1.91
CA ASN A 156 -17.85 10.56 -0.85
C ASN A 156 -18.14 11.79 0.02
N ALA A 157 -19.39 11.99 0.42
CA ALA A 157 -19.76 13.09 1.29
C ALA A 157 -19.01 13.01 2.64
N GLY A 158 -18.48 14.13 3.12
CA GLY A 158 -17.71 14.20 4.36
C GLY A 158 -16.24 13.74 4.22
N GLN A 159 -15.77 13.39 3.03
CA GLN A 159 -14.41 12.90 2.79
C GLN A 159 -13.66 13.70 1.72
N ALA A 160 -13.87 15.01 1.63
CA ALA A 160 -13.25 15.83 0.59
C ALA A 160 -11.71 15.77 0.63
N ASN A 161 -11.09 15.81 1.82
CA ASN A 161 -9.67 15.64 2.03
C ASN A 161 -9.17 14.25 1.58
N TYR A 162 -9.86 13.20 2.00
CA TYR A 162 -9.51 11.83 1.67
C TYR A 162 -9.68 11.57 0.16
N ALA A 163 -10.81 11.99 -0.42
CA ALA A 163 -11.06 11.89 -1.85
C ALA A 163 -9.97 12.62 -2.67
N ALA A 164 -9.62 13.85 -2.30
CA ALA A 164 -8.55 14.61 -2.94
C ALA A 164 -7.21 13.88 -2.85
N SER A 165 -6.85 13.35 -1.66
CA SER A 165 -5.61 12.62 -1.47
C SER A 165 -5.54 11.36 -2.35
N LYS A 166 -6.63 10.58 -2.40
CA LYS A 166 -6.68 9.31 -3.16
C LYS A 166 -6.81 9.52 -4.67
N ALA A 167 -7.46 10.60 -5.12
CA ALA A 167 -7.43 11.04 -6.51
C ALA A 167 -6.02 11.53 -6.91
N GLY A 168 -5.32 12.26 -6.05
CA GLY A 168 -3.94 12.67 -6.27
C GLY A 168 -2.99 11.47 -6.42
N VAL A 169 -3.18 10.41 -5.64
CA VAL A 169 -2.44 9.14 -5.78
C VAL A 169 -2.64 8.51 -7.16
N ILE A 170 -3.85 8.60 -7.74
CA ILE A 170 -4.12 8.17 -9.12
C ILE A 170 -3.29 8.99 -10.11
N GLY A 171 -3.22 10.31 -9.93
CA GLY A 171 -2.41 11.20 -10.75
C GLY A 171 -0.93 10.85 -10.70
N ILE A 172 -0.37 10.67 -9.50
CA ILE A 172 1.02 10.22 -9.29
C ILE A 172 1.27 8.88 -10.01
N THR A 173 0.37 7.91 -9.86
CA THR A 173 0.48 6.59 -10.48
C THR A 173 0.61 6.69 -12.00
N LYS A 174 -0.26 7.47 -12.64
CA LYS A 174 -0.27 7.65 -14.10
C LYS A 174 0.98 8.37 -14.61
N SER A 175 1.48 9.35 -13.88
CA SER A 175 2.69 10.08 -14.25
C SER A 175 3.93 9.19 -14.12
N LEU A 176 4.12 8.56 -12.97
CA LEU A 176 5.28 7.71 -12.72
C LEU A 176 5.30 6.47 -13.62
N SER A 177 4.14 5.92 -14.00
CA SER A 177 4.09 4.78 -14.92
C SER A 177 4.74 5.12 -16.27
N ARG A 178 4.57 6.34 -16.78
CA ARG A 178 5.18 6.80 -18.03
C ARG A 178 6.68 7.06 -17.89
N GLU A 179 7.09 7.62 -16.76
CA GLU A 179 8.51 7.92 -16.50
C GLU A 179 9.35 6.63 -16.31
N LEU A 180 8.76 5.61 -15.70
CA LEU A 180 9.49 4.42 -15.24
C LEU A 180 9.37 3.21 -16.16
N ALA A 181 8.37 3.18 -17.06
CA ALA A 181 8.19 2.07 -18.00
C ALA A 181 9.45 1.77 -18.86
N PRO A 182 10.24 2.77 -19.36
CA PRO A 182 11.48 2.48 -20.09
C PRO A 182 12.55 1.79 -19.24
N ARG A 183 12.36 1.73 -17.94
CA ARG A 183 13.24 1.06 -16.97
C ARG A 183 12.68 -0.28 -16.45
N ASN A 184 11.65 -0.81 -17.12
CA ASN A 184 10.99 -2.07 -16.69
C ASN A 184 10.41 -1.98 -15.26
N VAL A 185 9.91 -0.80 -14.88
CA VAL A 185 9.22 -0.57 -13.61
C VAL A 185 7.76 -0.27 -13.91
N THR A 186 6.86 -1.06 -13.33
CA THR A 186 5.42 -0.80 -13.43
C THR A 186 4.92 -0.04 -12.21
N VAL A 187 3.95 0.85 -12.44
CA VAL A 187 3.31 1.62 -11.36
C VAL A 187 1.80 1.54 -11.55
N ASN A 188 1.09 0.96 -10.59
CA ASN A 188 -0.35 0.80 -10.63
C ASN A 188 -1.00 1.26 -9.34
N ALA A 189 -2.26 1.64 -9.40
CA ALA A 189 -3.10 1.93 -8.24
C ALA A 189 -4.14 0.83 -8.02
N VAL A 190 -4.35 0.46 -6.77
CA VAL A 190 -5.47 -0.37 -6.33
C VAL A 190 -6.45 0.54 -5.60
N ALA A 191 -7.72 0.48 -5.94
CA ALA A 191 -8.80 1.27 -5.34
C ALA A 191 -9.78 0.34 -4.60
N PRO A 192 -9.53 0.03 -3.31
CA PRO A 192 -10.45 -0.78 -2.52
C PRO A 192 -11.79 -0.07 -2.30
N GLY A 193 -12.87 -0.87 -2.25
CA GLY A 193 -14.15 -0.47 -1.70
C GLY A 193 -14.18 -0.58 -0.18
N PHE A 194 -15.32 -1.01 0.39
CA PHE A 194 -15.43 -1.30 1.82
C PHE A 194 -14.83 -2.66 2.14
N ILE A 195 -13.73 -2.63 2.92
CA ILE A 195 -12.97 -3.81 3.34
C ILE A 195 -13.13 -3.99 4.86
N GLU A 196 -13.39 -5.22 5.31
CA GLU A 196 -13.45 -5.55 6.73
C GLU A 196 -12.07 -5.35 7.39
N THR A 197 -12.02 -4.42 8.33
CA THR A 197 -10.84 -4.06 9.12
C THR A 197 -11.30 -3.51 10.46
N ASP A 198 -10.39 -3.31 11.39
CA ASP A 198 -10.68 -2.67 12.70
C ASP A 198 -11.48 -1.37 12.57
N MET A 199 -11.34 -0.65 11.43
CA MET A 199 -12.11 0.58 11.16
C MET A 199 -13.59 0.29 10.83
N THR A 200 -13.89 -0.85 10.24
CA THR A 200 -15.26 -1.26 9.89
C THR A 200 -15.93 -2.07 10.99
N ASP A 201 -15.15 -2.58 11.95
CA ASP A 201 -15.68 -3.32 13.12
C ASP A 201 -16.52 -2.45 14.04
N ALA A 202 -16.31 -1.13 14.03
CA ALA A 202 -17.11 -0.16 14.76
C ALA A 202 -18.50 0.11 14.13
N LEU A 203 -18.79 -0.44 12.94
CA LEU A 203 -20.08 -0.26 12.26
C LEU A 203 -21.15 -1.14 12.92
N SER A 204 -22.34 -0.55 13.17
CA SER A 204 -23.51 -1.31 13.58
C SER A 204 -24.00 -2.23 12.47
N ASP A 205 -24.74 -3.31 12.82
CA ASP A 205 -25.31 -4.26 11.85
C ASP A 205 -26.14 -3.54 10.77
N LYS A 206 -26.95 -2.56 11.16
CA LYS A 206 -27.75 -1.73 10.24
C LYS A 206 -26.88 -0.96 9.24
N GLN A 207 -25.72 -0.45 9.68
CA GLN A 207 -24.77 0.24 8.77
C GLN A 207 -24.07 -0.76 7.85
N ARG A 208 -23.68 -1.93 8.36
CA ARG A 208 -23.11 -3.01 7.55
C ARG A 208 -24.09 -3.46 6.46
N GLU A 209 -25.35 -3.68 6.81
CA GLU A 209 -26.41 -4.06 5.86
C GLU A 209 -26.63 -3.00 4.80
N ALA A 210 -26.71 -1.71 5.19
CA ALA A 210 -26.87 -0.59 4.27
C ALA A 210 -25.66 -0.43 3.31
N ILE A 211 -24.45 -0.78 3.74
CA ILE A 211 -23.27 -0.78 2.89
C ILE A 211 -23.30 -2.00 1.96
N SER A 212 -23.54 -3.19 2.50
CA SER A 212 -23.57 -4.45 1.73
C SER A 212 -24.62 -4.43 0.62
N SER A 213 -25.78 -3.79 0.86
CA SER A 213 -26.82 -3.65 -0.16
C SER A 213 -26.41 -2.79 -1.36
N ARG A 214 -25.36 -1.98 -1.23
CA ARG A 214 -24.79 -1.16 -2.32
C ARG A 214 -23.64 -1.85 -3.05
N ILE A 215 -23.20 -3.02 -2.58
CA ILE A 215 -22.12 -3.79 -3.17
C ILE A 215 -22.76 -4.90 -4.02
N ALA A 216 -22.46 -4.93 -5.32
CA ALA A 216 -23.07 -5.92 -6.22
C ALA A 216 -22.78 -7.37 -5.80
N CYS A 217 -21.59 -7.65 -5.21
CA CYS A 217 -21.25 -8.95 -4.63
C CYS A 217 -21.95 -9.26 -3.30
N GLY A 218 -22.75 -8.37 -2.73
CA GLY A 218 -23.55 -8.57 -1.53
C GLY A 218 -22.76 -8.73 -0.22
N ARG A 219 -21.47 -8.48 -0.21
CA ARG A 219 -20.60 -8.58 0.97
C ARG A 219 -19.52 -7.49 0.99
N LEU A 220 -19.02 -7.17 2.17
CA LEU A 220 -17.78 -6.41 2.29
C LEU A 220 -16.60 -7.24 1.76
N GLY A 221 -15.58 -6.57 1.25
CA GLY A 221 -14.33 -7.23 0.88
C GLY A 221 -13.52 -7.62 2.12
N GLN A 222 -12.67 -8.63 1.97
CA GLN A 222 -11.70 -9.02 2.99
C GLN A 222 -10.33 -8.40 2.67
N PRO A 223 -9.46 -8.14 3.66
CA PRO A 223 -8.09 -7.70 3.41
C PRO A 223 -7.33 -8.60 2.42
N GLU A 224 -7.63 -9.90 2.42
CA GLU A 224 -7.07 -10.90 1.51
C GLU A 224 -7.50 -10.69 0.06
N ASP A 225 -8.71 -10.18 -0.18
CA ASP A 225 -9.16 -9.84 -1.55
C ASP A 225 -8.20 -8.80 -2.14
N VAL A 226 -7.88 -7.74 -1.38
CA VAL A 226 -6.94 -6.70 -1.78
C VAL A 226 -5.52 -7.24 -1.91
N ALA A 227 -5.06 -8.02 -0.93
CA ALA A 227 -3.71 -8.58 -0.92
C ALA A 227 -3.45 -9.51 -2.12
N ASN A 228 -4.44 -10.25 -2.59
CA ASN A 228 -4.32 -11.10 -3.77
C ASN A 228 -4.10 -10.29 -5.05
N LEU A 229 -4.81 -9.17 -5.24
CA LEU A 229 -4.58 -8.28 -6.37
C LEU A 229 -3.20 -7.61 -6.30
N VAL A 230 -2.80 -7.12 -5.12
CA VAL A 230 -1.47 -6.52 -4.91
C VAL A 230 -0.36 -7.54 -5.20
N LYS A 231 -0.49 -8.78 -4.74
CA LYS A 231 0.46 -9.86 -5.03
C LYS A 231 0.58 -10.12 -6.54
N PHE A 232 -0.54 -10.15 -7.26
CA PHE A 232 -0.52 -10.30 -8.72
C PHE A 232 0.20 -9.14 -9.39
N LEU A 233 -0.12 -7.88 -9.03
CA LEU A 233 0.55 -6.70 -9.60
C LEU A 233 2.04 -6.62 -9.25
N ALA A 234 2.47 -7.23 -8.14
CA ALA A 234 3.87 -7.34 -7.72
C ALA A 234 4.63 -8.49 -8.43
N SER A 235 3.93 -9.36 -9.16
CA SER A 235 4.52 -10.49 -9.86
C SER A 235 5.09 -10.12 -11.23
N ASP A 236 5.81 -11.05 -11.84
CA ASP A 236 6.30 -10.89 -13.21
C ASP A 236 5.19 -11.06 -14.25
N GLU A 237 4.12 -11.79 -13.91
CA GLU A 237 2.92 -11.99 -14.74
C GLU A 237 2.21 -10.66 -15.06
N ALA A 238 2.27 -9.68 -14.16
CA ALA A 238 1.73 -8.33 -14.35
C ALA A 238 2.70 -7.36 -15.08
N GLY A 239 3.78 -7.86 -15.67
CA GLY A 239 4.84 -7.04 -16.25
C GLY A 239 4.41 -6.08 -17.39
N TYR A 240 3.25 -6.32 -18.00
CA TYR A 240 2.69 -5.46 -19.06
C TYR A 240 1.54 -4.56 -18.56
N ILE A 241 1.24 -4.59 -17.25
CA ILE A 241 0.20 -3.78 -16.62
C ILE A 241 0.88 -2.60 -15.92
N THR A 242 0.68 -1.38 -16.43
CA THR A 242 1.21 -0.15 -15.81
C THR A 242 0.29 1.03 -16.06
N GLY A 243 0.25 2.00 -15.14
CA GLY A 243 -0.60 3.18 -15.18
C GLY A 243 -2.08 2.91 -14.91
N GLN A 244 -2.43 1.69 -14.48
CA GLN A 244 -3.82 1.30 -14.27
C GLN A 244 -4.31 1.67 -12.87
N VAL A 245 -5.63 1.91 -12.78
CA VAL A 245 -6.37 2.05 -11.52
C VAL A 245 -7.38 0.92 -11.48
N ILE A 246 -7.16 -0.04 -10.60
CA ILE A 246 -8.01 -1.23 -10.53
C ILE A 246 -8.84 -1.17 -9.26
N CYS A 247 -10.15 -1.04 -9.42
CA CYS A 247 -11.10 -1.12 -8.32
C CYS A 247 -11.20 -2.58 -7.83
N ILE A 248 -11.23 -2.75 -6.52
CA ILE A 248 -11.51 -4.02 -5.85
C ILE A 248 -12.56 -3.76 -4.78
N ASP A 249 -13.80 -3.70 -5.21
CA ASP A 249 -14.91 -3.10 -4.48
C ASP A 249 -16.21 -3.91 -4.56
N GLY A 250 -16.18 -5.08 -5.17
CA GLY A 250 -17.36 -5.93 -5.36
C GLY A 250 -18.43 -5.33 -6.26
N GLY A 251 -18.05 -4.37 -7.13
CA GLY A 251 -18.97 -3.65 -8.02
C GLY A 251 -19.70 -2.48 -7.35
N MET A 252 -19.14 -1.91 -6.30
CA MET A 252 -19.74 -0.78 -5.58
C MET A 252 -19.65 0.54 -6.35
N ALA A 253 -18.61 0.75 -7.13
CA ALA A 253 -18.34 1.98 -7.88
C ALA A 253 -18.79 1.91 -9.35
N LEU A 254 -19.64 0.93 -9.69
CA LEU A 254 -20.27 0.80 -11.01
C LEU A 254 -21.41 1.81 -11.20
#